data_5251fa1b6e87a355b4c9d7a4b2c8b244
#
_entry.id   5251fa1b6e87a355b4c9d7a4b2c8b244
#
_cell.length_a   1.000
_cell.length_b   1.000
_cell.length_c   1.000
_cell.angle_alpha   90.00
_cell.angle_beta   90.00
_cell.angle_gamma   90.00
#
_symmetry.space_group_name_H-M   'P 1'
#
loop_
_entity.id
_entity.type
_entity.pdbx_description
1 polymer ?
#
loop_
_entity_poly.entity_id
_entity_poly.type
_entity_poly.pdbx_seq_one_letter_code
_entity_poly.pdbx_strand_id
1 'polypeptide(L)'
;GVSDVPRDLEVVAATPTSLLISWYLPSYYVQYRITYGETGGNSPVQEFTVKSYNATISGLKPGVDYTITVYARMGVYYLSYSISINYRTHHHHHH
;
A
#
# COMPACT_ATOMS: atom_id res chain seq x y z
N GLY A 1 1.21 1.58 -21.89
CA GLY A 1 0.01 0.82 -22.19
C GLY A 1 -0.70 0.37 -20.93
N VAL A 2 -1.86 -0.22 -21.09
CA VAL A 2 -2.65 -0.68 -19.94
C VAL A 2 -1.93 -1.75 -19.13
N SER A 3 -0.98 -2.46 -19.73
CA SER A 3 -0.17 -3.46 -19.04
C SER A 3 0.83 -2.87 -18.05
N ASP A 4 1.00 -1.55 -18.04
CA ASP A 4 1.96 -0.89 -17.16
C ASP A 4 1.36 -0.43 -15.82
N VAL A 5 0.11 -0.76 -15.56
CA VAL A 5 -0.56 -0.38 -14.31
C VAL A 5 -0.32 -1.46 -13.26
N PRO A 6 0.07 -1.07 -12.02
CA PRO A 6 0.12 -2.04 -10.92
C PRO A 6 -1.23 -2.69 -10.72
N ARG A 7 -1.24 -3.95 -10.35
CA ARG A 7 -2.49 -4.68 -10.11
C ARG A 7 -2.31 -5.73 -9.03
N ASP A 8 -3.42 -6.33 -8.63
CA ASP A 8 -3.44 -7.39 -7.63
C ASP A 8 -2.84 -6.95 -6.29
N LEU A 9 -3.11 -5.69 -5.93
CA LEU A 9 -2.72 -5.20 -4.61
C LEU A 9 -3.56 -5.90 -3.55
N GLU A 10 -2.89 -6.58 -2.63
CA GLU A 10 -3.58 -7.34 -1.59
C GLU A 10 -2.79 -7.34 -0.30
N VAL A 11 -3.52 -7.60 0.80
CA VAL A 11 -2.91 -7.83 2.11
C VAL A 11 -2.70 -9.33 2.25
N VAL A 12 -1.44 -9.75 2.31
CA VAL A 12 -1.09 -11.18 2.38
C VAL A 12 -0.89 -11.67 3.80
N ALA A 13 -0.66 -10.76 4.75
CA ALA A 13 -0.57 -11.08 6.17
C ALA A 13 -0.89 -9.84 6.97
N ALA A 14 -1.48 -10.02 8.15
CA ALA A 14 -1.89 -8.90 8.98
C ALA A 14 -1.78 -9.22 10.46
N THR A 15 -1.42 -8.21 11.24
CA THR A 15 -1.56 -8.20 12.69
C THR A 15 -2.44 -7.00 13.04
N PRO A 16 -2.84 -6.81 14.30
CA PRO A 16 -3.62 -5.63 14.64
C PRO A 16 -2.95 -4.29 14.35
N THR A 17 -1.62 -4.26 14.23
CA THR A 17 -0.87 -3.02 14.07
C THR A 17 0.03 -3.00 12.83
N SER A 18 -0.01 -4.04 12.00
CA SER A 18 0.84 -4.10 10.81
C SER A 18 0.18 -4.87 9.68
N LEU A 19 0.61 -4.58 8.46
CA LEU A 19 0.13 -5.25 7.25
C LEU A 19 1.32 -5.58 6.36
N LEU A 20 1.31 -6.76 5.77
CA LEU A 20 2.21 -7.11 4.67
C LEU A 20 1.39 -7.06 3.40
N ILE A 21 1.75 -6.18 2.50
CA ILE A 21 1.05 -6.00 1.22
C ILE A 21 1.93 -6.50 0.08
N SER A 22 1.29 -6.96 -0.97
CA SER A 22 1.97 -7.32 -2.21
C SER A 22 1.16 -6.84 -3.40
N TRP A 23 1.84 -6.66 -4.52
CA TRP A 23 1.22 -6.25 -5.78
C TRP A 23 1.98 -6.83 -6.94
N TYR A 24 1.42 -6.73 -8.13
CA TYR A 24 2.02 -7.22 -9.34
C TYR A 24 2.11 -6.12 -10.38
N LEU A 25 3.21 -6.08 -11.10
CA LEU A 25 3.39 -5.19 -12.22
C LEU A 25 4.06 -5.96 -13.36
N PRO A 26 3.41 -6.02 -14.53
CA PRO A 26 3.97 -6.76 -15.67
C PRO A 26 5.14 -6.06 -16.36
N SER A 27 5.34 -4.77 -16.09
CA SER A 27 6.41 -3.98 -16.71
C SER A 27 7.52 -3.70 -15.71
N TYR A 28 8.66 -3.27 -16.24
CA TYR A 28 9.84 -2.97 -15.44
C TYR A 28 9.75 -1.55 -14.89
N TYR A 29 9.85 -1.44 -13.56
CA TYR A 29 9.86 -0.14 -12.87
C TYR A 29 11.06 -0.03 -11.95
N VAL A 30 11.47 1.21 -11.70
CA VAL A 30 12.64 1.48 -10.87
C VAL A 30 12.28 1.42 -9.39
N GLN A 31 11.11 1.94 -9.02
CA GLN A 31 10.68 1.93 -7.62
C GLN A 31 9.19 2.17 -7.49
N TYR A 32 8.68 1.85 -6.31
CA TYR A 32 7.27 2.06 -5.94
C TYR A 32 7.20 2.98 -4.73
N ARG A 33 6.21 3.86 -4.74
CA ARG A 33 5.87 4.70 -3.60
C ARG A 33 4.58 4.18 -2.99
N ILE A 34 4.59 3.93 -1.71
CA ILE A 34 3.43 3.46 -0.97
C ILE A 34 2.96 4.60 -0.06
N THR A 35 1.66 4.90 -0.12
CA THR A 35 1.05 5.83 0.83
C THR A 35 -0.02 5.10 1.62
N TYR A 36 -0.19 5.48 2.88
CA TYR A 36 -1.24 4.93 3.71
C TYR A 36 -1.71 5.96 4.73
N GLY A 37 -2.99 5.90 5.04
CA GLY A 37 -3.61 6.78 6.02
C GLY A 37 -4.99 6.28 6.37
N GLU A 38 -5.55 6.77 7.48
CA GLU A 38 -6.89 6.39 7.89
C GLU A 38 -7.91 6.87 6.86
N THR A 39 -8.79 5.97 6.45
CA THR A 39 -9.81 6.27 5.45
C THR A 39 -10.72 7.39 5.95
N GLY A 40 -10.85 8.44 5.14
CA GLY A 40 -11.66 9.59 5.53
C GLY A 40 -11.09 10.43 6.65
N GLY A 41 -9.88 10.14 7.11
CA GLY A 41 -9.25 10.90 8.17
C GLY A 41 -8.69 12.23 7.70
N ASN A 42 -8.43 13.11 8.66
CA ASN A 42 -7.87 14.44 8.40
C ASN A 42 -6.36 14.49 8.57
N SER A 43 -5.77 13.39 9.01
CA SER A 43 -4.32 13.31 9.21
C SER A 43 -3.61 13.16 7.87
N PRO A 44 -2.39 13.70 7.72
CA PRO A 44 -1.60 13.48 6.52
C PRO A 44 -1.32 12.00 6.32
N VAL A 45 -1.28 11.57 5.06
CA VAL A 45 -0.87 10.20 4.76
C VAL A 45 0.62 10.03 5.02
N GLN A 46 0.99 8.83 5.42
CA GLN A 46 2.39 8.44 5.52
C GLN A 46 2.85 7.88 4.18
N GLU A 47 4.14 7.99 3.88
CA GLU A 47 4.64 7.44 2.63
C GLU A 47 6.07 6.93 2.77
N PHE A 48 6.39 5.93 1.95
CA PHE A 48 7.75 5.40 1.82
C PHE A 48 7.91 4.76 0.45
N THR A 49 9.14 4.44 0.08
CA THR A 49 9.45 3.85 -1.22
C THR A 49 10.13 2.50 -1.04
N VAL A 50 9.87 1.60 -2.00
CA VAL A 50 10.51 0.29 -2.05
C VAL A 50 10.85 -0.05 -3.50
N LYS A 51 11.76 -1.01 -3.68
CA LYS A 51 12.13 -1.51 -5.01
C LYS A 51 11.66 -2.93 -5.24
N SER A 52 10.90 -3.49 -4.31
CA SER A 52 10.36 -4.84 -4.39
C SER A 52 8.86 -4.81 -4.65
N TYR A 53 8.25 -5.98 -4.80
CA TYR A 53 6.82 -6.15 -5.06
C TYR A 53 6.00 -6.38 -3.80
N ASN A 54 6.60 -6.12 -2.64
CA ASN A 54 5.91 -6.24 -1.36
C ASN A 54 6.46 -5.22 -0.38
N ALA A 55 5.69 -4.96 0.66
CA ALA A 55 6.09 -4.00 1.70
C ALA A 55 5.36 -4.30 2.99
N THR A 56 5.99 -3.95 4.10
CA THR A 56 5.38 -4.05 5.42
C THR A 56 5.04 -2.65 5.91
N ILE A 57 3.78 -2.46 6.32
CA ILE A 57 3.31 -1.23 6.93
C ILE A 57 3.11 -1.53 8.41
N SER A 58 3.73 -0.75 9.29
CA SER A 58 3.66 -0.96 10.73
C SER A 58 3.21 0.31 11.45
N GLY A 59 3.00 0.21 12.77
CA GLY A 59 2.59 1.34 13.57
C GLY A 59 1.13 1.74 13.36
N LEU A 60 0.31 0.83 12.87
CA LEU A 60 -1.10 1.09 12.63
C LEU A 60 -1.91 0.92 13.92
N LYS A 61 -3.09 1.53 13.94
CA LYS A 61 -4.04 1.39 15.05
C LYS A 61 -4.93 0.18 14.81
N PRO A 62 -5.22 -0.62 15.84
CA PRO A 62 -6.16 -1.74 15.70
C PRO A 62 -7.58 -1.26 15.42
N GLY A 63 -8.31 -2.01 14.59
CA GLY A 63 -9.71 -1.77 14.33
C GLY A 63 -10.01 -0.53 13.50
N VAL A 64 -9.05 -0.07 12.70
CA VAL A 64 -9.17 1.17 11.92
C VAL A 64 -9.09 0.85 10.43
N ASP A 65 -9.91 1.53 9.64
CA ASP A 65 -9.87 1.44 8.18
C ASP A 65 -8.73 2.30 7.64
N TYR A 66 -7.89 1.69 6.81
CA TYR A 66 -6.80 2.38 6.14
C TYR A 66 -6.99 2.31 4.63
N THR A 67 -6.63 3.40 3.96
CA THR A 67 -6.51 3.43 2.50
C THR A 67 -5.03 3.36 2.16
N ILE A 68 -4.67 2.35 1.37
CA ILE A 68 -3.29 2.07 0.99
C ILE A 68 -3.20 2.21 -0.52
N THR A 69 -2.25 2.99 -1.00
CA THR A 69 -2.06 3.23 -2.43
C THR A 69 -0.62 2.90 -2.81
N VAL A 70 -0.46 2.17 -3.89
CA VAL A 70 0.85 1.88 -4.47
C VAL A 70 0.96 2.62 -5.79
N TYR A 71 1.98 3.45 -5.91
CA TYR A 71 2.32 4.19 -7.12
C TYR A 71 3.54 3.56 -7.75
N ALA A 72 3.44 3.26 -9.04
CA ALA A 72 4.59 2.78 -9.81
C ALA A 72 5.20 3.95 -10.57
N ARG A 73 6.50 4.15 -10.42
CA ARG A 73 7.22 5.25 -11.05
C ARG A 73 8.01 4.76 -12.25
N MET A 74 7.74 5.33 -13.40
CA MET A 74 8.48 5.03 -14.63
C MET A 74 9.60 6.03 -14.85
N GLY A 75 10.84 5.59 -14.65
CA GLY A 75 12.03 6.36 -15.00
C GLY A 75 12.05 7.74 -14.37
N VAL A 76 12.57 8.72 -15.11
CA VAL A 76 12.65 10.13 -14.69
C VAL A 76 11.38 10.91 -14.95
N TYR A 77 10.46 10.38 -15.74
CA TYR A 77 9.19 11.05 -16.03
C TYR A 77 8.14 10.57 -15.05
N TYR A 78 7.39 11.50 -14.50
CA TYR A 78 6.42 11.23 -13.43
C TYR A 78 5.09 10.69 -13.96
N LEU A 79 5.14 9.69 -14.79
CA LEU A 79 3.92 8.96 -15.08
C LEU A 79 3.79 7.88 -14.03
N SER A 80 3.08 8.20 -12.97
CA SER A 80 2.79 7.23 -11.93
C SER A 80 1.39 6.67 -12.14
N TYR A 81 1.34 5.37 -12.31
CA TYR A 81 0.09 4.63 -12.25
C TYR A 81 -0.09 4.13 -10.83
N SER A 82 -1.32 4.13 -10.34
CA SER A 82 -1.56 3.75 -8.97
C SER A 82 -2.71 2.77 -8.84
N ILE A 83 -2.68 2.01 -7.75
CA ILE A 83 -3.75 1.12 -7.33
C ILE A 83 -3.97 1.31 -5.84
N SER A 84 -5.23 1.32 -5.41
CA SER A 84 -5.57 1.51 -4.00
C SER A 84 -6.46 0.41 -3.48
N ILE A 85 -6.33 0.11 -2.20
CA ILE A 85 -7.26 -0.74 -1.47
C ILE A 85 -7.59 -0.10 -0.13
N ASN A 86 -8.74 -0.49 0.41
CA ASN A 86 -9.11 -0.17 1.79
C ASN A 86 -9.02 -1.45 2.60
N TYR A 87 -8.48 -1.34 3.81
CA TYR A 87 -8.32 -2.48 4.69
C TYR A 87 -8.51 -2.05 6.14
N ARG A 88 -9.31 -2.82 6.88
CA ARG A 88 -9.51 -2.60 8.32
C ARG A 88 -8.59 -3.52 9.10
N THR A 89 -7.77 -2.96 9.97
CA THR A 89 -6.92 -3.74 10.86
C THR A 89 -7.78 -4.51 11.86
N HIS A 90 -7.25 -5.64 12.32
CA HIS A 90 -7.96 -6.48 13.27
C HIS A 90 -8.00 -5.84 14.66
N HIS A 91 -9.13 -6.05 15.37
CA HIS A 91 -9.20 -5.70 16.77
C HIS A 91 -8.32 -6.65 17.59
N HIS A 92 -7.74 -6.08 18.64
CA HIS A 92 -7.00 -6.88 19.59
C HIS A 92 -7.99 -7.46 20.59
N HIS A 93 -8.23 -8.77 20.48
CA HIS A 93 -9.14 -9.46 21.40
C HIS A 93 -8.41 -9.95 22.65
N HIS A 94 -8.97 -9.64 23.79
CA HIS A 94 -8.54 -10.21 25.06
C HIS A 94 -9.50 -11.29 25.48
N HIS A 95 -8.96 -12.40 25.87
CA HIS A 95 -9.73 -13.47 26.49
C HIS A 95 -9.22 -13.76 27.87
#